data_d25a0e6dc533f94021054e680c743ebb
#
_entry.id   d25a0e6dc533f94021054e680c743ebb
#
_cell.length_a   1.000
_cell.length_b   1.000
_cell.length_c   1.000
_cell.angle_alpha   90.00
_cell.angle_beta   90.00
_cell.angle_gamma   90.00
#
_symmetry.space_group_name_H-M   'P 1'
#
loop_
_entity.id
_entity.type
_entity.pdbx_description
1 polymer ?
#
loop_
_entity_poly.entity_id
_entity_poly.type
_entity_poly.pdbx_seq_one_letter_code
_entity_poly.pdbx_strand_id
1 'polypeptide(L)'
;MTCSCLAIVTAPLWRTIEQPPALKLLVAALGLALIVGELWWFLGPHGPGVAARQGAEGRQQVTITVDGGYDPARIRVVAGQPLRLTFHRIDPSSCVAQVIFPDFQRSLDLPLEASTSIDLLPAKPGLYPFHCGMNMVRGMLEVVAA
;
A
#
# COMPACT_ATOMS: atom_id res chain seq x y z
N MET A 1 3.26 -78.63 -19.97
CA MET A 1 3.56 -77.60 -18.95
C MET A 1 3.30 -76.28 -19.59
N THR A 2 2.12 -75.73 -19.40
CA THR A 2 1.69 -74.46 -19.99
C THR A 2 1.69 -73.44 -18.89
N CYS A 3 2.63 -72.45 -18.95
CA CYS A 3 2.74 -71.39 -18.03
C CYS A 3 1.82 -70.26 -18.45
N SER A 4 0.67 -70.12 -17.76
CA SER A 4 -0.24 -68.95 -17.94
C SER A 4 0.32 -67.74 -17.24
N CYS A 5 0.83 -66.79 -18.02
CA CYS A 5 1.16 -65.45 -17.49
C CYS A 5 -0.14 -64.71 -17.23
N LEU A 6 -0.45 -64.48 -15.95
CA LEU A 6 -1.51 -63.56 -15.52
C LEU A 6 -1.04 -62.12 -15.80
N ALA A 7 -1.59 -61.52 -16.85
CA ALA A 7 -1.43 -60.10 -17.09
C ALA A 7 -2.30 -59.32 -16.06
N ILE A 8 -1.65 -58.75 -15.05
CA ILE A 8 -2.29 -57.79 -14.14
C ILE A 8 -2.50 -56.51 -14.95
N VAL A 9 -3.71 -56.33 -15.47
CA VAL A 9 -4.12 -55.04 -16.03
C VAL A 9 -4.34 -54.08 -14.87
N THR A 10 -3.34 -53.26 -14.59
CA THR A 10 -3.49 -52.11 -13.71
C THR A 10 -4.33 -51.07 -14.44
N ALA A 11 -5.63 -51.08 -14.18
CA ALA A 11 -6.49 -49.99 -14.63
C ALA A 11 -6.03 -48.69 -14.01
N PRO A 12 -5.85 -47.60 -14.79
CA PRO A 12 -5.47 -46.31 -14.21
C PRO A 12 -6.60 -45.84 -13.32
N LEU A 13 -6.25 -45.52 -12.03
CA LEU A 13 -7.17 -45.02 -11.03
C LEU A 13 -7.71 -43.60 -11.34
N TRP A 14 -7.33 -43.04 -12.47
CA TRP A 14 -7.80 -41.74 -12.94
C TRP A 14 -9.10 -41.91 -13.72
N ARG A 15 -10.20 -42.02 -13.00
CA ARG A 15 -11.52 -41.92 -13.61
C ARG A 15 -11.71 -40.49 -14.07
N THR A 16 -11.54 -40.21 -15.34
CA THR A 16 -11.90 -38.92 -15.94
C THR A 16 -13.40 -38.74 -15.77
N ILE A 17 -13.77 -37.89 -14.82
CA ILE A 17 -15.15 -37.47 -14.61
C ILE A 17 -15.50 -36.59 -15.81
N GLU A 18 -16.21 -37.16 -16.79
CA GLU A 18 -16.73 -36.37 -17.91
C GLU A 18 -17.85 -35.46 -17.41
N GLN A 19 -17.48 -34.22 -17.13
CA GLN A 19 -18.45 -33.22 -16.75
C GLN A 19 -19.01 -32.53 -18.01
N PRO A 20 -20.29 -32.15 -17.99
CA PRO A 20 -20.92 -31.47 -19.12
C PRO A 20 -20.18 -30.18 -19.42
N PRO A 21 -19.99 -29.80 -20.69
CA PRO A 21 -19.22 -28.61 -21.08
C PRO A 21 -19.78 -27.31 -20.46
N ALA A 22 -21.09 -27.25 -20.22
CA ALA A 22 -21.74 -26.14 -19.55
C ALA A 22 -21.22 -25.92 -18.10
N LEU A 23 -20.99 -27.02 -17.35
CA LEU A 23 -20.47 -26.92 -15.99
C LEU A 23 -19.01 -26.44 -15.98
N LYS A 24 -18.18 -26.90 -16.93
CA LYS A 24 -16.80 -26.45 -17.10
C LYS A 24 -16.74 -24.96 -17.42
N LEU A 25 -17.59 -24.47 -18.30
CA LEU A 25 -17.68 -23.06 -18.64
C LEU A 25 -18.15 -22.21 -17.44
N LEU A 26 -19.12 -22.69 -16.67
CA LEU A 26 -19.62 -22.00 -15.49
C LEU A 26 -18.54 -21.86 -14.42
N VAL A 27 -17.81 -22.94 -14.13
CA VAL A 27 -16.70 -22.92 -13.15
C VAL A 27 -15.57 -22.01 -13.63
N ALA A 28 -15.22 -22.05 -14.91
CA ALA A 28 -14.21 -21.18 -15.50
C ALA A 28 -14.61 -19.70 -15.42
N ALA A 29 -15.87 -19.39 -15.73
CA ALA A 29 -16.39 -18.01 -15.65
C ALA A 29 -16.41 -17.49 -14.21
N LEU A 30 -16.83 -18.34 -13.26
CA LEU A 30 -16.83 -17.99 -11.83
C LEU A 30 -15.40 -17.76 -11.32
N GLY A 31 -14.46 -18.63 -11.68
CA GLY A 31 -13.04 -18.48 -11.31
C GLY A 31 -12.43 -17.20 -11.90
N LEU A 32 -12.73 -16.89 -13.14
CA LEU A 32 -12.27 -15.65 -13.79
C LEU A 32 -12.85 -14.41 -13.10
N ALA A 33 -14.15 -14.44 -12.76
CA ALA A 33 -14.80 -13.33 -12.04
C ALA A 33 -14.18 -13.08 -10.66
N LEU A 34 -13.83 -14.13 -9.93
CA LEU A 34 -13.13 -14.01 -8.65
C LEU A 34 -11.73 -13.39 -8.82
N ILE A 35 -10.95 -13.87 -9.80
CA ILE A 35 -9.62 -13.33 -10.09
C ILE A 35 -9.71 -11.85 -10.47
N VAL A 36 -10.65 -11.48 -11.34
CA VAL A 36 -10.86 -10.07 -11.72
C VAL A 36 -11.28 -9.23 -10.51
N GLY A 37 -12.13 -9.76 -9.64
CA GLY A 37 -12.54 -9.09 -8.41
C GLY A 37 -11.37 -8.83 -7.46
N GLU A 38 -10.52 -9.83 -7.25
CA GLU A 38 -9.31 -9.69 -6.44
C GLU A 38 -8.32 -8.69 -7.05
N LEU A 39 -8.07 -8.81 -8.36
CA LEU A 39 -7.21 -7.85 -9.07
C LEU A 39 -7.75 -6.42 -8.96
N TRP A 40 -9.06 -6.23 -9.10
CA TRP A 40 -9.69 -4.92 -8.94
C TRP A 40 -9.55 -4.39 -7.51
N TRP A 41 -9.65 -5.27 -6.49
CA TRP A 41 -9.42 -4.90 -5.10
C TRP A 41 -7.97 -4.46 -4.85
N PHE A 42 -6.99 -5.16 -5.41
CA PHE A 42 -5.56 -4.84 -5.21
C PHE A 42 -5.04 -3.71 -6.09
N LEU A 43 -5.50 -3.60 -7.35
CA LEU A 43 -5.06 -2.59 -8.31
C LEU A 43 -5.99 -1.37 -8.35
N GLY A 44 -7.17 -1.46 -7.73
CA GLY A 44 -8.10 -0.33 -7.62
C GLY A 44 -7.42 0.88 -6.99
N PRO A 45 -7.83 2.11 -7.33
CA PRO A 45 -7.23 3.31 -6.77
C PRO A 45 -7.43 3.28 -5.26
N HIS A 46 -6.35 3.03 -4.53
CA HIS A 46 -6.32 3.23 -3.09
C HIS A 46 -6.69 4.70 -2.86
N GLY A 47 -7.70 4.94 -2.05
CA GLY A 47 -8.43 6.19 -1.92
C GLY A 47 -7.63 7.48 -2.10
N PRO A 48 -8.27 8.58 -2.47
CA PRO A 48 -7.60 9.85 -2.68
C PRO A 48 -6.82 10.22 -1.42
N GLY A 49 -5.56 10.61 -1.57
CA GLY A 49 -4.76 11.12 -0.45
C GLY A 49 -5.49 12.25 0.25
N VAL A 50 -5.32 12.36 1.56
CA VAL A 50 -5.91 13.46 2.32
C VAL A 50 -5.28 14.78 1.84
N ALA A 51 -6.13 15.70 1.38
CA ALA A 51 -5.68 17.02 0.96
C ALA A 51 -5.19 17.83 2.18
N ALA A 52 -4.06 18.48 2.04
CA ALA A 52 -3.57 19.41 3.04
C ALA A 52 -4.57 20.55 3.24
N ARG A 53 -4.80 20.94 4.49
CA ARG A 53 -5.61 22.13 4.81
C ARG A 53 -4.77 23.38 4.58
N GLN A 54 -5.35 24.38 3.98
CA GLN A 54 -4.72 25.71 3.96
C GLN A 54 -4.85 26.33 5.36
N GLY A 55 -3.73 26.50 6.00
CA GLY A 55 -3.64 27.23 7.26
C GLY A 55 -3.60 28.75 7.04
N ALA A 56 -3.53 29.51 8.13
CA ALA A 56 -3.29 30.94 8.07
C ALA A 56 -1.98 31.20 7.28
N GLU A 57 -1.94 32.32 6.54
CA GLU A 57 -0.78 32.75 5.74
C GLU A 57 -0.48 31.94 4.45
N GLY A 58 -1.49 31.24 3.88
CA GLY A 58 -1.28 30.48 2.63
C GLY A 58 -0.36 29.27 2.75
N ARG A 59 -0.04 28.84 3.97
CA ARG A 59 0.77 27.67 4.26
C ARG A 59 -0.12 26.41 4.31
N GLN A 60 0.27 25.37 3.64
CA GLN A 60 -0.39 24.08 3.74
C GLN A 60 0.01 23.38 5.05
N GLN A 61 -0.96 22.79 5.75
CA GLN A 61 -0.73 22.09 7.01
C GLN A 61 -1.41 20.74 7.02
N VAL A 62 -0.69 19.72 7.51
CA VAL A 62 -1.21 18.39 7.74
C VAL A 62 -0.67 17.86 9.05
N THR A 63 -1.56 17.26 9.85
CA THR A 63 -1.17 16.49 11.03
C THR A 63 -1.24 15.01 10.69
N ILE A 64 -0.19 14.29 11.06
CA ILE A 64 -0.01 12.85 10.82
C ILE A 64 0.11 12.18 12.18
N THR A 65 -0.78 11.26 12.47
CA THR A 65 -0.67 10.39 13.65
C THR A 65 0.24 9.22 13.32
N VAL A 66 1.14 8.90 14.24
CA VAL A 66 2.08 7.78 14.11
C VAL A 66 1.73 6.72 15.15
N ASP A 67 0.98 5.71 14.70
CA ASP A 67 0.50 4.58 15.51
C ASP A 67 0.55 3.30 14.67
N GLY A 68 1.65 2.56 14.76
CA GLY A 68 1.91 1.40 13.90
C GLY A 68 2.06 1.73 12.40
N GLY A 69 1.81 2.97 12.02
CA GLY A 69 1.86 3.49 10.67
C GLY A 69 1.75 5.00 10.64
N TYR A 70 1.62 5.58 9.44
CA TYR A 70 1.29 6.99 9.26
C TYR A 70 -0.17 7.15 8.88
N ASP A 71 -0.91 7.97 9.62
CA ASP A 71 -2.30 8.31 9.31
C ASP A 71 -2.49 9.84 9.25
N PRO A 72 -2.75 10.41 8.06
CA PRO A 72 -2.87 9.76 6.75
C PRO A 72 -1.51 9.32 6.15
N ALA A 73 -1.47 8.13 5.54
CA ALA A 73 -0.28 7.63 4.86
C ALA A 73 -0.05 8.28 3.49
N ARG A 74 -1.10 8.86 2.88
CA ARG A 74 -1.02 9.57 1.61
C ARG A 74 -1.56 10.99 1.78
N ILE A 75 -0.73 11.96 1.43
CA ILE A 75 -1.01 13.39 1.61
C ILE A 75 -0.91 14.07 0.25
N ARG A 76 -1.93 14.85 -0.11
CA ARG A 76 -1.93 15.63 -1.35
C ARG A 76 -1.71 17.11 -1.03
N VAL A 77 -0.73 17.72 -1.68
CA VAL A 77 -0.34 19.12 -1.51
C VAL A 77 -0.11 19.79 -2.86
N VAL A 78 -0.12 21.13 -2.88
CA VAL A 78 0.10 21.93 -4.08
C VAL A 78 1.57 22.35 -4.16
N ALA A 79 2.15 22.26 -5.35
CA ALA A 79 3.52 22.67 -5.62
C ALA A 79 3.73 24.17 -5.40
N GLY A 80 4.95 24.54 -4.99
CA GLY A 80 5.35 25.95 -4.82
C GLY A 80 4.82 26.62 -3.54
N GLN A 81 4.03 25.92 -2.73
CA GLN A 81 3.52 26.46 -1.47
C GLN A 81 4.25 25.85 -0.26
N PRO A 82 4.57 26.64 0.78
CA PRO A 82 5.15 26.11 2.00
C PRO A 82 4.23 25.08 2.65
N LEU A 83 4.80 23.95 3.06
CA LEU A 83 4.10 22.85 3.69
C LEU A 83 4.65 22.62 5.10
N ARG A 84 3.78 22.58 6.10
CA ARG A 84 4.11 22.12 7.45
C ARG A 84 3.46 20.77 7.71
N LEU A 85 4.28 19.78 7.97
CA LEU A 85 3.86 18.46 8.44
C LEU A 85 4.10 18.38 9.94
N THR A 86 3.06 18.06 10.71
CA THR A 86 3.14 17.85 12.15
C THR A 86 2.91 16.36 12.42
N PHE A 87 3.90 15.71 13.00
CA PHE A 87 3.81 14.29 13.39
C PHE A 87 3.50 14.21 14.88
N HIS A 88 2.46 13.49 15.22
CA HIS A 88 2.11 13.15 16.59
C HIS A 88 2.33 11.65 16.80
N ARG A 89 3.40 11.30 17.52
CA ARG A 89 3.77 9.90 17.77
C ARG A 89 3.16 9.42 19.08
N ILE A 90 2.38 8.34 18.99
CA ILE A 90 1.82 7.60 20.11
C ILE A 90 2.35 6.16 20.19
N ASP A 91 2.88 5.63 19.09
CA ASP A 91 3.50 4.30 19.03
C ASP A 91 4.84 4.29 19.80
N PRO A 92 5.01 3.43 20.83
CA PRO A 92 6.25 3.32 21.59
C PRO A 92 7.40 2.66 20.81
N SER A 93 7.12 2.02 19.67
CA SER A 93 8.12 1.32 18.87
C SER A 93 9.24 2.26 18.41
N SER A 94 10.50 1.85 18.63
CA SER A 94 11.67 2.58 18.13
C SER A 94 11.74 2.62 16.60
N CYS A 95 11.02 1.72 15.91
CA CYS A 95 10.94 1.68 14.45
C CYS A 95 10.45 3.00 13.86
N VAL A 96 9.48 3.66 14.52
CA VAL A 96 8.86 4.92 14.08
C VAL A 96 9.39 6.13 14.83
N ALA A 97 10.54 6.01 15.52
CA ALA A 97 11.16 7.10 16.25
C ALA A 97 11.72 8.22 15.34
N GLN A 98 11.86 7.95 14.06
CA GLN A 98 12.39 8.88 13.07
C GLN A 98 11.61 8.77 11.76
N VAL A 99 11.36 9.89 11.11
CA VAL A 99 10.86 9.96 9.73
C VAL A 99 11.91 10.56 8.82
N ILE A 100 12.07 10.00 7.63
CA ILE A 100 13.05 10.40 6.62
C ILE A 100 12.33 10.77 5.34
N PHE A 101 12.70 11.91 4.78
CA PHE A 101 12.25 12.43 3.50
C PHE A 101 13.46 12.45 2.54
N PRO A 102 13.71 11.38 1.78
CA PRO A 102 14.92 11.25 0.96
C PRO A 102 15.06 12.37 -0.08
N ASP A 103 13.98 12.68 -0.78
CA ASP A 103 13.97 13.67 -1.86
C ASP A 103 14.19 15.10 -1.36
N PHE A 104 13.89 15.39 -0.10
CA PHE A 104 14.12 16.67 0.54
C PHE A 104 15.42 16.69 1.35
N GLN A 105 16.12 15.54 1.45
CA GLN A 105 17.32 15.38 2.28
C GLN A 105 17.09 15.85 3.73
N ARG A 106 15.94 15.52 4.29
CA ARG A 106 15.52 15.88 5.64
C ARG A 106 15.14 14.64 6.43
N SER A 107 15.45 14.67 7.70
CA SER A 107 14.98 13.73 8.70
C SER A 107 14.46 14.45 9.92
N LEU A 108 13.56 13.83 10.64
CA LEU A 108 12.94 14.37 11.83
C LEU A 108 12.81 13.26 12.87
N ASP A 109 13.32 13.54 14.07
CA ASP A 109 13.12 12.66 15.22
C ASP A 109 11.75 12.90 15.82
N LEU A 110 11.07 11.82 16.15
CA LEU A 110 9.72 11.83 16.69
C LEU A 110 9.74 11.32 18.14
N PRO A 111 9.83 12.21 19.13
CA PRO A 111 9.71 11.83 20.54
C PRO A 111 8.35 11.17 20.81
N LEU A 112 8.32 10.22 21.74
CA LEU A 112 7.08 9.54 22.14
C LEU A 112 6.13 10.56 22.80
N GLU A 113 4.84 10.41 22.51
CA GLU A 113 3.75 11.26 23.03
C GLU A 113 3.94 12.76 22.76
N ALA A 114 4.71 13.11 21.74
CA ALA A 114 4.97 14.49 21.38
C ALA A 114 4.59 14.78 19.92
N SER A 115 4.33 16.06 19.67
CA SER A 115 4.11 16.58 18.31
C SER A 115 5.35 17.30 17.83
N THR A 116 5.90 16.88 16.71
CA THR A 116 7.07 17.50 16.09
C THR A 116 6.73 17.89 14.66
N SER A 117 7.16 19.08 14.25
CA SER A 117 6.82 19.62 12.92
C SER A 117 8.07 19.79 12.05
N ILE A 118 7.89 19.62 10.76
CA ILE A 118 8.89 19.90 9.74
C ILE A 118 8.27 20.79 8.66
N ASP A 119 9.02 21.79 8.22
CA ASP A 119 8.63 22.65 7.11
C ASP A 119 9.35 22.19 5.84
N LEU A 120 8.57 21.96 4.77
CA LEU A 120 9.04 21.56 3.45
C LEU A 120 8.55 22.53 2.40
N LEU A 121 9.27 22.64 1.29
CA LEU A 121 8.84 23.41 0.13
C LEU A 121 8.90 22.51 -1.13
N PRO A 122 7.82 21.78 -1.44
CA PRO A 122 7.77 20.95 -2.63
C PRO A 122 7.67 21.85 -3.88
N ALA A 123 8.76 22.02 -4.60
CA ALA A 123 8.82 22.94 -5.74
C ALA A 123 8.23 22.36 -7.02
N LYS A 124 8.22 21.01 -7.17
CA LYS A 124 7.82 20.33 -8.42
C LYS A 124 6.70 19.35 -8.13
N PRO A 125 5.71 19.21 -9.04
CA PRO A 125 4.72 18.13 -8.97
C PRO A 125 5.41 16.76 -9.06
N GLY A 126 4.89 15.78 -8.31
CA GLY A 126 5.45 14.43 -8.28
C GLY A 126 5.02 13.65 -7.04
N LEU A 127 5.52 12.43 -6.94
CA LEU A 127 5.32 11.55 -5.81
C LEU A 127 6.62 11.46 -5.00
N TYR A 128 6.56 11.85 -3.76
CA TYR A 128 7.70 11.92 -2.85
C TYR A 128 7.46 10.97 -1.67
N PRO A 129 8.09 9.80 -1.68
CA PRO A 129 7.95 8.85 -0.57
C PRO A 129 8.68 9.35 0.67
N PHE A 130 8.10 9.07 1.83
CA PHE A 130 8.78 9.20 3.11
C PHE A 130 8.63 7.92 3.92
N HIS A 131 9.55 7.66 4.81
CA HIS A 131 9.58 6.40 5.55
C HIS A 131 10.20 6.56 6.93
N CYS A 132 9.98 5.58 7.79
CA CYS A 132 10.66 5.50 9.09
C CYS A 132 12.13 5.11 8.94
N GLY A 133 12.92 5.28 9.99
CA GLY A 133 14.35 4.98 9.98
C GLY A 133 14.71 3.57 9.49
N MET A 134 13.86 2.57 9.77
CA MET A 134 14.03 1.18 9.32
C MET A 134 13.35 0.87 7.97
N ASN A 135 12.73 1.86 7.32
CA ASN A 135 12.02 1.72 6.04
C ASN A 135 10.87 0.68 6.02
N MET A 136 10.33 0.35 7.19
CA MET A 136 9.21 -0.59 7.34
C MET A 136 7.86 0.11 7.21
N VAL A 137 7.74 1.32 7.75
CA VAL A 137 6.55 2.17 7.65
C VAL A 137 6.81 3.24 6.61
N ARG A 138 5.88 3.40 5.68
CA ARG A 138 6.02 4.30 4.53
C ARG A 138 4.78 5.16 4.36
N GLY A 139 5.03 6.39 3.91
CA GLY A 139 3.99 7.30 3.48
C GLY A 139 4.34 7.92 2.12
N MET A 140 3.38 8.65 1.55
CA MET A 140 3.50 9.26 0.24
C MET A 140 2.99 10.71 0.27
N LEU A 141 3.85 11.63 -0.16
CA LEU A 141 3.49 13.01 -0.42
C LEU A 141 3.25 13.16 -1.93
N GLU A 142 2.00 13.37 -2.31
CA GLU A 142 1.57 13.63 -3.68
C GLU A 142 1.51 15.14 -3.91
N VAL A 143 2.44 15.65 -4.68
CA VAL A 143 2.51 17.08 -5.02
C VAL A 143 1.84 17.28 -6.37
N VAL A 144 0.76 18.05 -6.38
CA VAL A 144 0.02 18.41 -7.61
C VAL A 144 0.39 19.80 -8.08
N ALA A 145 0.21 20.06 -9.37
CA ALA A 145 0.40 21.40 -9.93
C ALA A 145 -0.59 22.38 -9.28
N ALA A 146 -0.19 23.66 -9.17
CA ALA A 146 -1.03 24.76 -8.71
C ALA A 146 -2.12 25.10 -9.72
#